data_fd915a8200ef807a417d1ec94f67cada
#
_entry.id   fd915a8200ef807a417d1ec94f67cada
#
_cell.length_a   1.000
_cell.length_b   1.000
_cell.length_c   1.000
_cell.angle_alpha   90.00
_cell.angle_beta   90.00
_cell.angle_gamma   90.00
#
_symmetry.space_group_name_H-M   'P 1'
#
loop_
_entity.id
_entity.type
_entity.pdbx_description
1 polymer ?
#
loop_
_entity_poly.entity_id
_entity_poly.type
_entity_poly.pdbx_seq_one_letter_code
_entity_poly.pdbx_strand_id
1 'polypeptide(L)'
;MKSLMDDIIKYEPWDEKEAAEKEMILDFLQNHPDAFHRTNMAGHMTVSAWVVNPEHTKVLMAYHKIYDSWAWLGGHADGCTDLVSVAVKEACEEAGLGADEVHPVSREVLSVEVLPVSGHVKKGKWVPSHLHYNVTYLLEASEEAVLKVNEEENTDVAWFALEDVQKASKEPWFVEHIYSKLIAKMKQ
;
A
#
# COMPACT_ATOMS: atom_id res chain seq x y z
N MET A 1 8.04 18.56 -12.89
CA MET A 1 7.40 17.37 -12.30
C MET A 1 6.86 17.78 -10.94
N LYS A 2 5.60 17.49 -10.67
CA LYS A 2 4.99 17.69 -9.36
C LYS A 2 5.67 16.75 -8.37
N SER A 3 6.10 17.23 -7.21
CA SER A 3 6.77 16.37 -6.23
C SER A 3 5.74 15.60 -5.41
N LEU A 4 6.12 14.45 -4.86
CA LEU A 4 5.28 13.68 -3.91
C LEU A 4 4.82 14.59 -2.76
N MET A 5 5.68 15.47 -2.24
CA MET A 5 5.31 16.41 -1.20
C MET A 5 4.15 17.33 -1.62
N ASP A 6 4.17 17.86 -2.87
CA ASP A 6 3.07 18.70 -3.38
C ASP A 6 1.75 17.93 -3.44
N ASP A 7 1.80 16.62 -3.75
CA ASP A 7 0.61 15.77 -3.79
C ASP A 7 0.09 15.47 -2.39
N ILE A 8 0.96 15.16 -1.44
CA ILE A 8 0.58 14.95 -0.02
C ILE A 8 0.07 16.26 0.60
N ILE A 9 0.66 17.43 0.32
CA ILE A 9 0.16 18.71 0.81
C ILE A 9 -1.28 18.95 0.38
N LYS A 10 -1.64 18.62 -0.86
CA LYS A 10 -2.99 18.80 -1.42
C LYS A 10 -3.99 17.75 -0.99
N TYR A 11 -3.50 16.62 -0.51
CA TYR A 11 -4.35 15.53 -0.05
C TYR A 11 -5.20 15.98 1.15
N GLU A 12 -6.52 15.75 1.08
CA GLU A 12 -7.45 16.01 2.18
C GLU A 12 -7.60 14.76 3.05
N PRO A 13 -7.14 14.80 4.32
CA PRO A 13 -7.24 13.66 5.22
C PRO A 13 -8.68 13.25 5.52
N TRP A 14 -8.91 11.96 5.68
CA TRP A 14 -10.22 11.40 6.00
C TRP A 14 -10.68 11.72 7.43
N ASP A 15 -9.76 11.73 8.38
CA ASP A 15 -10.01 11.91 9.82
C ASP A 15 -8.80 12.56 10.52
N GLU A 16 -8.93 12.81 11.83
CA GLU A 16 -7.86 13.40 12.65
C GLU A 16 -6.60 12.54 12.72
N LYS A 17 -6.74 11.19 12.70
CA LYS A 17 -5.61 10.25 12.68
C LYS A 17 -4.81 10.45 11.40
N GLU A 18 -5.47 10.40 10.25
CA GLU A 18 -4.81 10.56 8.95
C GLU A 18 -4.22 11.97 8.78
N ALA A 19 -4.86 13.00 9.36
CA ALA A 19 -4.31 14.35 9.39
C ALA A 19 -2.97 14.41 10.15
N ALA A 20 -2.90 13.78 11.31
CA ALA A 20 -1.66 13.70 12.09
C ALA A 20 -0.56 12.89 11.36
N GLU A 21 -0.92 11.79 10.73
CA GLU A 21 0.00 10.96 9.95
C GLU A 21 0.51 11.66 8.69
N LYS A 22 -0.34 12.45 8.02
CA LYS A 22 0.07 13.34 6.91
C LYS A 22 1.18 14.30 7.33
N GLU A 23 1.00 14.98 8.47
CA GLU A 23 2.02 15.89 8.99
C GLU A 23 3.33 15.16 9.32
N MET A 24 3.26 13.96 9.91
CA MET A 24 4.45 13.14 10.16
C MET A 24 5.18 12.76 8.87
N ILE A 25 4.45 12.39 7.82
CA ILE A 25 5.03 12.05 6.51
C ILE A 25 5.70 13.27 5.88
N LEU A 26 5.07 14.44 5.93
CA LEU A 26 5.63 15.68 5.40
C LEU A 26 6.90 16.09 6.14
N ASP A 27 6.90 16.03 7.48
CA ASP A 27 8.09 16.30 8.30
C ASP A 27 9.22 15.31 7.98
N PHE A 28 8.89 14.01 7.87
CA PHE A 28 9.86 12.99 7.53
C PHE A 28 10.49 13.22 6.15
N LEU A 29 9.71 13.49 5.12
CA LEU A 29 10.21 13.78 3.78
C LEU A 29 11.07 15.04 3.72
N GLN A 30 10.75 16.05 4.51
CA GLN A 30 11.50 17.31 4.56
C GLN A 30 12.86 17.15 5.25
N ASN A 31 12.95 16.31 6.27
CA ASN A 31 14.13 16.22 7.14
C ASN A 31 15.04 15.02 6.84
N HIS A 32 14.60 14.05 6.00
CA HIS A 32 15.35 12.84 5.69
C HIS A 32 15.62 12.70 4.18
N PRO A 33 16.81 13.11 3.70
CA PRO A 33 17.17 12.96 2.28
C PRO A 33 17.18 11.51 1.79
N ASP A 34 17.31 10.55 2.72
CA ASP A 34 17.29 9.10 2.50
C ASP A 34 15.91 8.46 2.76
N ALA A 35 14.84 9.28 2.86
CA ALA A 35 13.49 8.82 3.17
C ALA A 35 12.99 7.66 2.27
N PHE A 36 13.40 7.62 1.01
CA PHE A 36 13.01 6.59 0.05
C PHE A 36 13.85 5.31 0.11
N HIS A 37 14.84 5.23 1.01
CA HIS A 37 15.77 4.11 1.08
C HIS A 37 15.62 3.31 2.38
N ARG A 38 15.57 1.98 2.28
CA ARG A 38 15.58 1.06 3.44
C ARG A 38 16.85 1.13 4.30
N THR A 39 17.89 1.87 3.86
CA THR A 39 19.05 2.18 4.66
C THR A 39 18.74 3.14 5.80
N ASN A 40 17.66 3.93 5.71
CA ASN A 40 17.09 4.63 6.84
C ASN A 40 16.37 3.61 7.74
N MET A 41 17.05 3.20 8.80
CA MET A 41 16.59 2.13 9.70
C MET A 41 15.52 2.60 10.69
N ALA A 42 15.30 3.91 10.85
CA ALA A 42 14.24 4.44 11.71
C ALA A 42 12.87 4.38 11.00
N GLY A 43 12.90 4.54 9.68
CA GLY A 43 11.71 4.46 8.84
C GLY A 43 12.02 4.83 7.40
N HIS A 44 11.14 4.48 6.49
CA HIS A 44 11.29 4.77 5.06
C HIS A 44 9.94 4.75 4.35
N MET A 45 9.92 5.36 3.17
CA MET A 45 8.71 5.43 2.34
C MET A 45 8.34 4.06 1.78
N THR A 46 7.06 3.75 1.88
CA THR A 46 6.41 2.60 1.26
C THR A 46 5.21 3.06 0.45
N VAL A 47 4.70 2.16 -0.36
CA VAL A 47 3.51 2.40 -1.16
C VAL A 47 2.59 1.20 -1.08
N SER A 48 1.28 1.47 -1.04
CA SER A 48 0.25 0.44 -1.19
C SER A 48 -0.59 0.70 -2.43
N ALA A 49 -1.01 -0.38 -3.06
CA ALA A 49 -1.91 -0.40 -4.18
C ALA A 49 -3.28 -0.94 -3.72
N TRP A 50 -4.30 -0.09 -3.73
CA TRP A 50 -5.68 -0.52 -3.61
C TRP A 50 -6.18 -0.82 -5.00
N VAL A 51 -6.03 -2.10 -5.43
CA VAL A 51 -6.37 -2.54 -6.80
C VAL A 51 -7.81 -2.99 -6.83
N VAL A 52 -8.65 -2.30 -7.58
CA VAL A 52 -10.08 -2.61 -7.72
C VAL A 52 -10.40 -3.13 -9.12
N ASN A 53 -11.53 -3.83 -9.25
CA ASN A 53 -12.10 -4.16 -10.56
C ASN A 53 -12.74 -2.92 -11.21
N PRO A 54 -13.02 -2.92 -12.53
CA PRO A 54 -13.60 -1.75 -13.23
C PRO A 54 -14.93 -1.23 -12.62
N GLU A 55 -15.71 -2.09 -12.02
CA GLU A 55 -16.95 -1.73 -11.35
C GLU A 55 -16.77 -1.18 -9.93
N HIS A 56 -15.53 -1.18 -9.41
CA HIS A 56 -15.17 -0.80 -8.04
C HIS A 56 -15.98 -1.55 -6.95
N THR A 57 -16.29 -2.82 -7.22
CA THR A 57 -17.05 -3.69 -6.30
C THR A 57 -16.18 -4.71 -5.59
N LYS A 58 -14.99 -4.96 -6.12
CA LYS A 58 -14.02 -5.91 -5.57
C LYS A 58 -12.64 -5.27 -5.47
N VAL A 59 -11.83 -5.84 -4.58
CA VAL A 59 -10.41 -5.50 -4.40
C VAL A 59 -9.55 -6.74 -4.50
N LEU A 60 -8.38 -6.60 -5.10
CA LEU A 60 -7.36 -7.64 -5.20
C LEU A 60 -6.51 -7.62 -3.93
N MET A 61 -6.35 -8.78 -3.31
CA MET A 61 -5.55 -8.96 -2.10
C MET A 61 -4.61 -10.15 -2.25
N ALA A 62 -3.47 -10.10 -1.55
CA ALA A 62 -2.53 -11.22 -1.42
C ALA A 62 -2.53 -11.79 0.00
N TYR A 63 -2.37 -13.11 0.13
CA TYR A 63 -2.22 -13.75 1.43
C TYR A 63 -0.75 -13.75 1.84
N HIS A 64 -0.39 -12.81 2.71
CA HIS A 64 0.99 -12.55 3.08
C HIS A 64 1.50 -13.54 4.14
N LYS A 65 2.64 -14.21 3.87
CA LYS A 65 3.20 -15.27 4.71
C LYS A 65 3.57 -14.82 6.13
N ILE A 66 4.12 -13.60 6.28
CA ILE A 66 4.60 -13.10 7.57
C ILE A 66 3.41 -12.69 8.45
N TYR A 67 2.40 -12.04 7.86
CA TYR A 67 1.22 -11.57 8.61
C TYR A 67 0.17 -12.66 8.79
N ASP A 68 0.28 -13.79 8.05
CA ASP A 68 -0.71 -14.87 8.01
C ASP A 68 -2.13 -14.34 7.77
N SER A 69 -2.25 -13.38 6.85
CA SER A 69 -3.47 -12.61 6.60
C SER A 69 -3.58 -12.19 5.14
N TRP A 70 -4.82 -11.99 4.67
CA TRP A 70 -5.07 -11.26 3.45
C TRP A 70 -4.78 -9.78 3.67
N ALA A 71 -3.97 -9.21 2.78
CA ALA A 71 -3.51 -7.83 2.82
C ALA A 71 -3.59 -7.19 1.42
N TRP A 72 -3.65 -5.86 1.39
CA TRP A 72 -3.48 -5.09 0.17
C TRP A 72 -2.10 -5.34 -0.46
N LEU A 73 -1.94 -4.99 -1.73
CA LEU A 73 -0.67 -5.09 -2.43
C LEU A 73 0.20 -3.88 -2.14
N GLY A 74 1.52 -4.05 -2.19
CA GLY A 74 2.43 -2.92 -2.01
C GLY A 74 3.84 -3.31 -1.58
N GLY A 75 4.71 -2.29 -1.53
CA GLY A 75 6.12 -2.53 -1.21
C GLY A 75 6.89 -1.27 -0.87
N HIS A 76 8.20 -1.36 -0.97
CA HIS A 76 9.11 -0.29 -0.60
C HIS A 76 9.45 0.59 -1.80
N ALA A 77 9.65 1.87 -1.52
CA ALA A 77 10.08 2.85 -2.55
C ALA A 77 11.44 2.52 -3.17
N ASP A 78 12.36 1.96 -2.38
CA ASP A 78 13.71 1.52 -2.80
C ASP A 78 14.47 2.56 -3.66
N GLY A 79 14.36 3.83 -3.28
CA GLY A 79 14.99 4.97 -3.94
C GLY A 79 14.15 5.59 -5.07
N CYS A 80 13.02 5.00 -5.44
CA CYS A 80 12.13 5.59 -6.43
C CYS A 80 11.23 6.65 -5.78
N THR A 81 11.19 7.86 -6.35
CA THR A 81 10.33 8.95 -5.86
C THR A 81 8.98 9.01 -6.57
N ASP A 82 8.78 8.28 -7.65
CA ASP A 82 7.49 8.11 -8.34
C ASP A 82 6.74 6.91 -7.75
N LEU A 83 6.09 7.12 -6.60
CA LEU A 83 5.41 6.05 -5.88
C LEU A 83 4.22 5.46 -6.64
N VAL A 84 3.58 6.18 -7.58
CA VAL A 84 2.55 5.60 -8.44
C VAL A 84 3.13 4.48 -9.30
N SER A 85 4.31 4.71 -9.89
CA SER A 85 4.99 3.69 -10.68
C SER A 85 5.44 2.49 -9.82
N VAL A 86 5.82 2.74 -8.56
CA VAL A 86 6.13 1.65 -7.61
C VAL A 86 4.86 0.87 -7.27
N ALA A 87 3.72 1.51 -7.02
CA ALA A 87 2.45 0.83 -6.74
C ALA A 87 2.03 -0.12 -7.88
N VAL A 88 2.15 0.36 -9.14
CA VAL A 88 1.87 -0.47 -10.33
C VAL A 88 2.84 -1.66 -10.40
N LYS A 89 4.14 -1.41 -10.20
CA LYS A 89 5.17 -2.45 -10.20
C LYS A 89 4.90 -3.52 -9.14
N GLU A 90 4.60 -3.12 -7.90
CA GLU A 90 4.31 -4.05 -6.80
C GLU A 90 3.03 -4.86 -7.09
N ALA A 91 1.97 -4.23 -7.62
CA ALA A 91 0.77 -4.96 -8.04
C ALA A 91 1.06 -6.01 -9.12
N CYS A 92 1.91 -5.69 -10.10
CA CYS A 92 2.36 -6.64 -11.10
C CYS A 92 3.17 -7.80 -10.49
N GLU A 93 4.11 -7.49 -9.59
CA GLU A 93 5.00 -8.49 -8.99
C GLU A 93 4.27 -9.42 -8.03
N GLU A 94 3.35 -8.91 -7.21
CA GLU A 94 2.64 -9.70 -6.22
C GLU A 94 1.46 -10.51 -6.79
N ALA A 95 0.77 -9.97 -7.80
CA ALA A 95 -0.39 -10.63 -8.41
C ALA A 95 -0.10 -11.26 -9.78
N GLY A 96 1.11 -11.09 -10.31
CA GLY A 96 1.51 -11.62 -11.61
C GLY A 96 0.82 -10.96 -12.80
N LEU A 97 0.30 -9.74 -12.62
CA LEU A 97 -0.34 -8.95 -13.66
C LEU A 97 0.70 -8.39 -14.64
N GLY A 98 0.33 -8.30 -15.91
CA GLY A 98 1.09 -7.55 -16.90
C GLY A 98 1.01 -6.03 -16.66
N ALA A 99 2.03 -5.28 -17.09
CA ALA A 99 2.06 -3.82 -16.93
C ALA A 99 0.95 -3.09 -17.72
N ASP A 100 0.33 -3.77 -18.67
CA ASP A 100 -0.83 -3.32 -19.45
C ASP A 100 -2.17 -3.81 -18.90
N GLU A 101 -2.16 -4.60 -17.82
CA GLU A 101 -3.36 -5.15 -17.17
C GLU A 101 -3.73 -4.40 -15.88
N VAL A 102 -2.86 -3.52 -15.36
CA VAL A 102 -3.12 -2.73 -14.16
C VAL A 102 -2.75 -1.26 -14.38
N HIS A 103 -3.69 -0.38 -14.08
CA HIS A 103 -3.54 1.05 -14.35
C HIS A 103 -3.92 1.91 -13.14
N PRO A 104 -3.21 3.02 -12.86
CA PRO A 104 -3.67 3.97 -11.86
C PRO A 104 -4.95 4.66 -12.37
N VAL A 105 -6.00 4.67 -11.54
CA VAL A 105 -7.23 5.42 -11.82
C VAL A 105 -6.94 6.92 -11.88
N SER A 106 -6.04 7.36 -11.01
CA SER A 106 -5.45 8.70 -11.03
C SER A 106 -4.05 8.68 -10.42
N ARG A 107 -3.32 9.79 -10.52
CA ARG A 107 -2.06 9.97 -9.81
C ARG A 107 -2.24 10.64 -8.44
N GLU A 108 -3.47 10.81 -7.99
CA GLU A 108 -3.79 11.41 -6.70
C GLU A 108 -3.61 10.39 -5.57
N VAL A 109 -3.21 10.90 -4.41
CA VAL A 109 -3.10 10.09 -3.19
C VAL A 109 -4.48 9.68 -2.75
N LEU A 110 -4.70 8.38 -2.56
CA LEU A 110 -5.96 7.85 -2.02
C LEU A 110 -5.96 7.88 -0.49
N SER A 111 -4.82 7.60 0.13
CA SER A 111 -4.69 7.48 1.58
C SER A 111 -3.23 7.61 2.01
N VAL A 112 -3.00 8.03 3.25
CA VAL A 112 -1.67 8.06 3.88
C VAL A 112 -1.72 7.40 5.25
N GLU A 113 -0.67 6.68 5.62
CA GLU A 113 -0.55 5.97 6.89
C GLU A 113 0.89 5.98 7.42
N VAL A 114 1.05 5.99 8.73
CA VAL A 114 2.32 5.68 9.39
C VAL A 114 2.19 4.36 10.11
N LEU A 115 2.82 3.31 9.57
CA LEU A 115 2.64 1.93 9.99
C LEU A 115 3.84 1.44 10.79
N PRO A 116 3.67 0.99 12.04
CA PRO A 116 4.75 0.41 12.82
C PRO A 116 5.06 -1.01 12.34
N VAL A 117 6.34 -1.27 12.07
CA VAL A 117 6.85 -2.60 11.75
C VAL A 117 7.61 -3.15 12.94
N SER A 118 7.18 -4.29 13.48
CA SER A 118 7.88 -4.99 14.54
C SER A 118 9.20 -5.59 14.05
N GLY A 119 10.22 -5.61 14.91
CA GLY A 119 11.49 -6.26 14.59
C GLY A 119 11.29 -7.73 14.23
N HIS A 120 11.92 -8.17 13.14
CA HIS A 120 11.77 -9.53 12.64
C HIS A 120 13.04 -10.04 11.95
N VAL A 121 13.07 -11.33 11.63
CA VAL A 121 14.16 -11.92 10.83
C VAL A 121 13.72 -11.98 9.37
N LYS A 122 14.46 -11.33 8.46
CA LYS A 122 14.28 -11.43 7.00
C LYS A 122 15.57 -11.97 6.35
N LYS A 123 15.46 -13.07 5.60
CA LYS A 123 16.60 -13.73 4.91
C LYS A 123 17.81 -13.99 5.86
N GLY A 124 17.52 -14.44 7.11
CA GLY A 124 18.54 -14.77 8.12
C GLY A 124 19.20 -13.57 8.83
N LYS A 125 18.75 -12.34 8.59
CA LYS A 125 19.25 -11.13 9.26
C LYS A 125 18.16 -10.49 10.10
N TRP A 126 18.55 -9.95 11.26
CA TRP A 126 17.64 -9.18 12.10
C TRP A 126 17.35 -7.82 11.49
N VAL A 127 16.08 -7.50 11.32
CA VAL A 127 15.56 -6.18 10.92
C VAL A 127 14.98 -5.53 12.18
N PRO A 128 15.48 -4.37 12.62
CA PRO A 128 14.94 -3.66 13.79
C PRO A 128 13.50 -3.19 13.56
N SER A 129 12.78 -2.88 14.63
CA SER A 129 11.50 -2.19 14.54
C SER A 129 11.70 -0.80 13.91
N HIS A 130 10.82 -0.42 12.98
CA HIS A 130 10.88 0.83 12.25
C HIS A 130 9.50 1.27 11.79
N LEU A 131 9.39 2.44 11.15
CA LEU A 131 8.15 2.95 10.60
C LEU A 131 8.14 2.84 9.07
N HIS A 132 7.00 2.43 8.53
CA HIS A 132 6.67 2.62 7.13
C HIS A 132 5.83 3.90 7.00
N TYR A 133 6.34 4.88 6.27
CA TYR A 133 5.62 6.06 5.84
C TYR A 133 4.96 5.74 4.52
N ASN A 134 3.69 5.36 4.58
CA ASN A 134 2.96 4.75 3.47
C ASN A 134 2.08 5.74 2.72
N VAL A 135 2.05 5.61 1.40
CA VAL A 135 1.12 6.32 0.51
C VAL A 135 0.37 5.29 -0.31
N THR A 136 -0.96 5.36 -0.30
CA THR A 136 -1.82 4.43 -1.03
C THR A 136 -2.35 5.07 -2.30
N TYR A 137 -2.32 4.34 -3.40
CA TYR A 137 -2.92 4.73 -4.68
C TYR A 137 -4.03 3.78 -5.10
N LEU A 138 -5.03 4.33 -5.80
CA LEU A 138 -6.10 3.57 -6.41
C LEU A 138 -5.66 3.09 -7.80
N LEU A 139 -5.62 1.78 -7.97
CA LEU A 139 -5.35 1.14 -9.25
C LEU A 139 -6.57 0.33 -9.68
N GLU A 140 -6.67 0.08 -10.98
CA GLU A 140 -7.71 -0.75 -11.59
C GLU A 140 -7.07 -1.89 -12.39
N ALA A 141 -7.66 -3.09 -12.28
CA ALA A 141 -7.29 -4.25 -13.10
C ALA A 141 -8.54 -5.09 -13.40
N SER A 142 -8.51 -5.82 -14.52
CA SER A 142 -9.58 -6.75 -14.88
C SER A 142 -9.60 -7.99 -14.01
N GLU A 143 -10.77 -8.42 -13.54
CA GLU A 143 -10.94 -9.71 -12.86
C GLU A 143 -10.66 -10.92 -13.78
N GLU A 144 -10.69 -10.72 -15.09
CA GLU A 144 -10.39 -11.76 -16.09
C GLU A 144 -8.88 -11.98 -16.27
N ALA A 145 -8.04 -11.09 -15.73
CA ALA A 145 -6.60 -11.23 -15.78
C ALA A 145 -6.14 -12.49 -15.02
N VAL A 146 -5.15 -13.17 -15.57
CA VAL A 146 -4.62 -14.42 -14.99
C VAL A 146 -3.70 -14.08 -13.84
N LEU A 147 -4.18 -14.28 -12.62
CA LEU A 147 -3.41 -14.06 -11.41
C LEU A 147 -2.33 -15.14 -11.21
N LYS A 148 -1.17 -14.70 -10.72
CA LYS A 148 -0.07 -15.58 -10.36
C LYS A 148 0.58 -15.13 -9.07
N VAL A 149 0.62 -16.02 -8.09
CA VAL A 149 1.19 -15.76 -6.76
C VAL A 149 2.70 -15.54 -6.85
N ASN A 150 3.18 -14.49 -6.18
CA ASN A 150 4.60 -14.35 -5.88
C ASN A 150 4.94 -15.24 -4.67
N GLU A 151 5.42 -16.45 -4.92
CA GLU A 151 5.72 -17.45 -3.88
C GLU A 151 6.86 -17.04 -2.91
N GLU A 152 7.61 -15.98 -3.15
CA GLU A 152 8.61 -15.51 -2.18
C GLU A 152 7.95 -14.84 -0.96
N GLU A 153 6.86 -14.11 -1.14
CA GLU A 153 6.23 -13.28 -0.11
C GLU A 153 4.80 -13.75 0.24
N ASN A 154 4.06 -14.29 -0.72
CA ASN A 154 2.65 -14.63 -0.60
C ASN A 154 2.39 -16.13 -0.80
N THR A 155 1.25 -16.62 -0.32
CA THR A 155 0.79 -18.00 -0.56
C THR A 155 -0.43 -18.04 -1.46
N ASP A 156 -1.12 -16.92 -1.63
CA ASP A 156 -2.32 -16.84 -2.47
C ASP A 156 -2.56 -15.38 -2.92
N VAL A 157 -3.32 -15.18 -3.98
CA VAL A 157 -3.81 -13.89 -4.46
C VAL A 157 -5.22 -14.07 -5.02
N ALA A 158 -6.16 -13.21 -4.59
CA ALA A 158 -7.56 -13.35 -4.96
C ALA A 158 -8.34 -12.02 -4.91
N TRP A 159 -9.43 -11.98 -5.65
CA TRP A 159 -10.42 -10.91 -5.60
C TRP A 159 -11.41 -11.13 -4.46
N PHE A 160 -11.70 -10.08 -3.70
CA PHE A 160 -12.69 -10.04 -2.63
C PHE A 160 -13.73 -8.97 -2.91
N ALA A 161 -15.01 -9.27 -2.69
CA ALA A 161 -16.00 -8.21 -2.62
C ALA A 161 -15.63 -7.23 -1.51
N LEU A 162 -15.82 -5.93 -1.72
CA LEU A 162 -15.44 -4.90 -0.74
C LEU A 162 -16.05 -5.15 0.65
N GLU A 163 -17.27 -5.74 0.69
CA GLU A 163 -17.97 -6.09 1.95
C GLU A 163 -17.35 -7.30 2.68
N ASP A 164 -16.57 -8.13 1.99
CA ASP A 164 -15.95 -9.33 2.56
C ASP A 164 -14.51 -9.11 3.03
N VAL A 165 -13.87 -7.99 2.66
CA VAL A 165 -12.50 -7.64 3.05
C VAL A 165 -12.31 -7.70 4.57
N GLN A 166 -13.29 -7.20 5.34
CA GLN A 166 -13.25 -7.19 6.79
C GLN A 166 -13.25 -8.58 7.42
N LYS A 167 -13.81 -9.58 6.71
CA LYS A 167 -13.81 -10.99 7.16
C LYS A 167 -12.58 -11.74 6.69
N ALA A 168 -12.01 -11.35 5.55
CA ALA A 168 -10.85 -11.99 4.95
C ALA A 168 -9.56 -11.67 5.73
N SER A 169 -9.36 -10.41 6.11
CA SER A 169 -8.18 -9.99 6.85
C SER A 169 -8.25 -10.41 8.32
N LYS A 170 -7.14 -10.97 8.81
CA LYS A 170 -6.94 -11.35 10.22
C LYS A 170 -6.31 -10.23 11.06
N GLU A 171 -6.17 -9.04 10.51
CA GLU A 171 -5.54 -7.88 11.15
C GLU A 171 -6.60 -6.85 11.58
N PRO A 172 -7.18 -6.95 12.80
CA PRO A 172 -8.32 -6.12 13.21
C PRO A 172 -8.03 -4.62 13.14
N TRP A 173 -6.80 -4.21 13.46
CA TRP A 173 -6.41 -2.81 13.41
C TRP A 173 -6.40 -2.27 11.96
N PHE A 174 -5.88 -3.05 11.00
CA PHE A 174 -5.92 -2.70 9.58
C PHE A 174 -7.35 -2.64 9.05
N VAL A 175 -8.19 -3.61 9.46
CA VAL A 175 -9.61 -3.62 9.10
C VAL A 175 -10.31 -2.36 9.59
N GLU A 176 -10.12 -1.99 10.86
CA GLU A 176 -10.80 -0.86 11.48
C GLU A 176 -10.31 0.49 10.93
N HIS A 177 -8.99 0.67 10.84
CA HIS A 177 -8.41 2.01 10.59
C HIS A 177 -8.02 2.26 9.13
N ILE A 178 -7.87 1.22 8.31
CA ILE A 178 -7.41 1.33 6.93
C ILE A 178 -8.46 0.82 5.95
N TYR A 179 -8.77 -0.47 5.96
CA TYR A 179 -9.66 -1.06 4.95
C TYR A 179 -11.08 -0.48 5.01
N SER A 180 -11.63 -0.25 6.21
CA SER A 180 -12.94 0.40 6.37
C SER A 180 -12.97 1.81 5.75
N LYS A 181 -11.89 2.58 5.92
CA LYS A 181 -11.70 3.89 5.31
C LYS A 181 -11.64 3.81 3.78
N LEU A 182 -10.79 2.92 3.24
CA LEU A 182 -10.64 2.75 1.79
C LEU A 182 -11.96 2.32 1.14
N ILE A 183 -12.67 1.37 1.75
CA ILE A 183 -14.00 0.93 1.29
C ILE A 183 -15.01 2.08 1.32
N ALA A 184 -14.97 2.94 2.35
CA ALA A 184 -15.85 4.10 2.44
C ALA A 184 -15.56 5.13 1.33
N LYS A 185 -14.28 5.33 0.98
CA LYS A 185 -13.88 6.20 -0.13
C LYS A 185 -14.36 5.67 -1.51
N MET A 186 -14.45 4.34 -1.68
CA MET A 186 -14.97 3.76 -2.94
C MET A 186 -16.48 3.97 -3.14
N LYS A 187 -17.21 4.39 -2.11
CA LYS A 187 -18.67 4.61 -2.14
C LYS A 187 -19.07 6.07 -2.34
N GLN A 188 -18.11 6.98 -2.43
CA GLN A 188 -18.32 8.41 -2.68
C GLN A 188 -18.29 8.74 -4.16
#